data_8eceba3db66fdc5e402e327642959cb3
#
_entry.id   8eceba3db66fdc5e402e327642959cb3
#
_cell.length_a   1.000
_cell.length_b   1.000
_cell.length_c   1.000
_cell.angle_alpha   90.00
_cell.angle_beta   90.00
_cell.angle_gamma   90.00
#
_symmetry.space_group_name_H-M   'P 1'
#
loop_
_entity.id
_entity.type
_entity.pdbx_description
1 polymer ?
#
loop_
_entity_poly.entity_id
_entity_poly.type
_entity_poly.pdbx_seq_one_letter_code
_entity_poly.pdbx_strand_id
1 'polypeptide(L)'
;MITGFRTIKKVTTEEIHMRDPFVFTDHQAKKYYLFGTSFADGCGDEEPIFEVYVGSDLQHWEGPYVAFQPPKGFWGVRHYWAPEVFKIDEKYYMFATCKGGIGEHRGTGILVSDHPAGPYTPHSEQAITPENWECLDGTYYEDRDGQRWMVFCHEWTQEYEGKIKAIRLTSDLKNSFGEPVEILNAIDMPWIRPFGDPRIEKEGYLTDAPFMYEAGNGDLLLLWSSYSIPNYGDQGLGGYTVAIARSRSGKIEGPWEHDPDLLMDRNAGHSSLFHTLDGQLHLATHYPDTPHGHERPLFLRVTEKNDGLGIERIE
;
A
#
# COMPACT_ATOMS: atom_id res chain seq x y z
N MET A 1 26.13 11.09 -4.10
CA MET A 1 26.71 9.92 -4.79
C MET A 1 26.36 8.72 -3.94
N ILE A 2 25.36 7.94 -4.35
CA ILE A 2 25.00 6.70 -3.66
C ILE A 2 26.08 5.69 -4.05
N THR A 3 26.95 5.36 -3.13
CA THR A 3 28.10 4.44 -3.32
C THR A 3 27.84 3.09 -2.66
N GLY A 4 26.64 2.58 -2.75
CA GLY A 4 26.31 1.25 -2.29
C GLY A 4 25.81 0.38 -3.43
N PHE A 5 26.70 -0.40 -4.06
CA PHE A 5 26.23 -1.53 -4.87
C PHE A 5 25.52 -2.51 -3.91
N ARG A 6 24.20 -2.59 -4.00
CA ARG A 6 23.47 -3.65 -3.32
C ARG A 6 24.01 -5.00 -3.81
N THR A 7 24.41 -5.85 -2.89
CA THR A 7 24.79 -7.21 -3.24
C THR A 7 23.53 -8.03 -3.38
N ILE A 8 23.22 -8.45 -4.60
CA ILE A 8 22.12 -9.38 -4.87
C ILE A 8 22.41 -10.69 -4.13
N LYS A 9 21.45 -11.15 -3.35
CA LYS A 9 21.53 -12.38 -2.56
C LYS A 9 20.29 -13.24 -2.78
N LYS A 10 20.43 -14.51 -2.47
CA LYS A 10 19.29 -15.40 -2.26
C LYS A 10 18.94 -15.35 -0.78
N VAL A 11 17.70 -15.01 -0.47
CA VAL A 11 17.20 -14.81 0.88
C VAL A 11 15.84 -15.49 1.04
N THR A 12 15.46 -15.82 2.26
CA THR A 12 14.10 -16.24 2.60
C THR A 12 13.23 -15.03 2.95
N THR A 13 11.91 -15.20 2.90
CA THR A 13 10.97 -14.13 3.30
C THR A 13 11.27 -13.59 4.71
N GLU A 14 11.64 -14.46 5.65
CA GLU A 14 11.97 -14.09 7.02
C GLU A 14 13.25 -13.24 7.15
N GLU A 15 14.14 -13.31 6.17
CA GLU A 15 15.38 -12.52 6.13
C GLU A 15 15.20 -11.14 5.49
N ILE A 16 14.03 -10.89 4.86
CA ILE A 16 13.73 -9.60 4.22
C ILE A 16 13.16 -8.64 5.27
N HIS A 17 13.87 -7.56 5.54
CA HIS A 17 13.37 -6.44 6.34
C HIS A 17 12.59 -5.48 5.45
N MET A 18 11.27 -5.42 5.64
CA MET A 18 10.39 -4.65 4.77
C MET A 18 9.08 -4.31 5.46
N ARG A 19 8.61 -3.08 5.27
CA ARG A 19 7.23 -2.66 5.52
C ARG A 19 6.46 -2.63 4.20
N ASP A 20 5.14 -2.56 4.28
CA ASP A 20 4.24 -2.24 3.18
C ASP A 20 4.44 -3.17 1.97
N PRO A 21 4.44 -4.50 2.18
CA PRO A 21 4.75 -5.44 1.11
C PRO A 21 3.64 -5.49 0.06
N PHE A 22 4.03 -5.38 -1.19
CA PHE A 22 3.18 -5.55 -2.35
C PHE A 22 3.76 -6.64 -3.26
N VAL A 23 2.92 -7.57 -3.71
CA VAL A 23 3.31 -8.65 -4.60
C VAL A 23 2.66 -8.50 -5.97
N PHE A 24 3.48 -8.29 -7.00
CA PHE A 24 3.05 -8.44 -8.38
C PHE A 24 3.30 -9.87 -8.84
N THR A 25 2.26 -10.56 -9.32
CA THR A 25 2.35 -11.92 -9.85
C THR A 25 2.39 -11.89 -11.37
N ASP A 26 3.50 -12.33 -11.95
CA ASP A 26 3.63 -12.53 -13.39
C ASP A 26 3.33 -14.00 -13.75
N HIS A 27 2.11 -14.28 -14.17
CA HIS A 27 1.69 -15.62 -14.57
C HIS A 27 2.38 -16.12 -15.84
N GLN A 28 2.81 -15.21 -16.72
CA GLN A 28 3.51 -15.55 -17.95
C GLN A 28 4.95 -15.98 -17.67
N ALA A 29 5.68 -15.18 -16.89
CA ALA A 29 7.05 -15.49 -16.48
C ALA A 29 7.12 -16.51 -15.34
N LYS A 30 5.99 -16.83 -14.69
CA LYS A 30 5.89 -17.66 -13.47
C LYS A 30 6.80 -17.13 -12.36
N LYS A 31 6.66 -15.84 -12.08
CA LYS A 31 7.45 -15.11 -11.10
C LYS A 31 6.57 -14.24 -10.20
N TYR A 32 7.06 -14.05 -8.99
CA TYR A 32 6.60 -13.03 -8.07
C TYR A 32 7.63 -11.90 -7.99
N TYR A 33 7.15 -10.68 -7.91
CA TYR A 33 7.94 -9.48 -7.68
C TYR A 33 7.43 -8.84 -6.39
N LEU A 34 8.29 -8.85 -5.36
CA LEU A 34 7.97 -8.31 -4.05
C LEU A 34 8.57 -6.92 -3.91
N PHE A 35 7.72 -5.94 -3.72
CA PHE A 35 8.03 -4.54 -3.45
C PHE A 35 7.65 -4.19 -2.02
N GLY A 36 8.14 -3.06 -1.53
CA GLY A 36 7.78 -2.51 -0.23
C GLY A 36 8.70 -1.37 0.17
N THR A 37 8.43 -0.80 1.31
CA THR A 37 9.30 0.19 1.94
C THR A 37 10.52 -0.52 2.51
N SER A 38 11.70 -0.21 1.96
CA SER A 38 12.98 -0.80 2.36
C SER A 38 13.74 0.13 3.28
N PHE A 39 14.42 -0.46 4.28
CA PHE A 39 15.32 0.26 5.18
C PHE A 39 16.77 -0.16 4.90
N ALA A 40 17.64 0.81 4.69
CA ALA A 40 19.05 0.56 4.33
C ALA A 40 19.79 -0.34 5.33
N ASP A 41 19.49 -0.21 6.62
CA ASP A 41 20.19 -0.90 7.72
C ASP A 41 19.21 -1.63 8.68
N GLY A 42 17.94 -1.79 8.30
CA GLY A 42 16.92 -2.32 9.21
C GLY A 42 16.56 -1.39 10.37
N CYS A 43 17.05 -0.16 10.39
CA CYS A 43 16.98 0.76 11.53
C CYS A 43 16.51 2.19 11.21
N GLY A 44 16.05 2.49 9.99
CA GLY A 44 15.27 3.70 9.82
C GLY A 44 15.78 4.86 9.00
N ASP A 45 16.95 4.81 8.39
CA ASP A 45 17.32 5.79 7.37
C ASP A 45 16.90 5.27 5.99
N GLU A 46 15.86 5.90 5.45
CA GLU A 46 15.31 5.57 4.13
C GLU A 46 16.29 6.00 3.04
N GLU A 47 16.70 5.06 2.22
CA GLU A 47 17.37 5.42 0.98
C GLU A 47 16.33 5.89 -0.05
N PRO A 48 16.64 6.92 -0.85
CA PRO A 48 15.71 7.43 -1.87
C PRO A 48 15.70 6.51 -3.11
N ILE A 49 15.33 5.24 -2.92
CA ILE A 49 15.21 4.23 -3.98
C ILE A 49 14.00 3.34 -3.71
N PHE A 50 13.50 2.68 -4.75
CA PHE A 50 12.62 1.53 -4.59
C PHE A 50 13.36 0.27 -5.02
N GLU A 51 13.17 -0.79 -4.26
CA GLU A 51 13.79 -2.09 -4.47
C GLU A 51 12.74 -3.15 -4.81
N VAL A 52 13.20 -4.24 -5.41
CA VAL A 52 12.38 -5.40 -5.73
C VAL A 52 13.13 -6.69 -5.46
N TYR A 53 12.44 -7.66 -4.91
CA TYR A 53 12.87 -9.04 -4.81
C TYR A 53 12.10 -9.90 -5.80
N VAL A 54 12.77 -10.86 -6.43
CA VAL A 54 12.17 -11.73 -7.45
C VAL A 54 12.21 -13.17 -6.98
N GLY A 55 11.07 -13.86 -6.98
CA GLY A 55 10.95 -15.25 -6.59
C GLY A 55 10.08 -16.07 -7.55
N SER A 56 10.06 -17.38 -7.35
CA SER A 56 9.14 -18.30 -8.01
C SER A 56 8.23 -19.06 -7.02
N ASP A 57 8.47 -18.84 -5.77
CA ASP A 57 7.62 -19.22 -4.64
C ASP A 57 7.59 -18.04 -3.64
N LEU A 58 6.75 -18.12 -2.61
CA LEU A 58 6.61 -17.06 -1.62
C LEU A 58 7.58 -17.22 -0.43
N GLN A 59 8.59 -18.06 -0.55
CA GLN A 59 9.56 -18.35 0.51
C GLN A 59 10.98 -17.92 0.15
N HIS A 60 11.37 -18.03 -1.13
CA HIS A 60 12.73 -17.81 -1.59
C HIS A 60 12.79 -16.71 -2.66
N TRP A 61 13.66 -15.76 -2.43
CA TRP A 61 13.78 -14.55 -3.23
C TRP A 61 15.22 -14.29 -3.64
N GLU A 62 15.39 -13.63 -4.76
CA GLU A 62 16.66 -13.08 -5.20
C GLU A 62 16.53 -11.55 -5.26
N GLY A 63 17.45 -10.87 -4.62
CA GLY A 63 17.44 -9.40 -4.54
C GLY A 63 18.31 -8.88 -3.38
N PRO A 64 18.15 -7.59 -3.01
CA PRO A 64 17.30 -6.61 -3.69
C PRO A 64 17.92 -6.12 -5.02
N TYR A 65 17.05 -5.94 -6.02
CA TYR A 65 17.38 -5.19 -7.23
C TYR A 65 16.87 -3.77 -7.11
N VAL A 66 17.59 -2.78 -7.61
CA VAL A 66 17.11 -1.40 -7.64
C VAL A 66 16.06 -1.27 -8.76
N ALA A 67 14.78 -1.17 -8.36
CA ALA A 67 13.66 -0.97 -9.28
C ALA A 67 13.57 0.47 -9.76
N PHE A 68 13.82 1.44 -8.84
CA PHE A 68 13.85 2.86 -9.17
C PHE A 68 14.97 3.57 -8.41
N GLN A 69 15.70 4.41 -9.13
CA GLN A 69 16.62 5.39 -8.57
C GLN A 69 16.25 6.76 -9.13
N PRO A 70 16.01 7.77 -8.27
CA PRO A 70 15.55 9.07 -8.74
C PRO A 70 16.59 9.75 -9.62
N PRO A 71 16.20 10.25 -10.80
CA PRO A 71 17.06 11.10 -11.60
C PRO A 71 17.26 12.47 -10.92
N LYS A 72 18.31 13.18 -11.33
CA LYS A 72 18.53 14.54 -10.83
C LYS A 72 17.31 15.41 -11.10
N GLY A 73 16.81 16.06 -10.06
CA GLY A 73 15.65 16.95 -10.14
C GLY A 73 14.31 16.25 -10.00
N PHE A 74 14.29 14.97 -9.63
CA PHE A 74 13.07 14.29 -9.25
C PHE A 74 12.43 15.00 -8.04
N TRP A 75 11.11 15.13 -8.05
CA TRP A 75 10.38 15.90 -7.05
C TRP A 75 10.42 15.29 -5.64
N GLY A 76 10.39 13.95 -5.54
CA GLY A 76 10.48 13.25 -4.26
C GLY A 76 11.92 13.21 -3.76
N VAL A 77 12.16 13.74 -2.56
CA VAL A 77 13.51 13.80 -1.98
C VAL A 77 13.67 12.92 -0.75
N ARG A 78 12.57 12.45 -0.16
CA ARG A 78 12.51 11.57 1.01
C ARG A 78 11.18 10.80 1.08
N HIS A 79 11.02 9.92 2.06
CA HIS A 79 9.83 9.09 2.29
C HIS A 79 9.46 8.26 1.04
N TYR A 80 10.39 7.43 0.61
CA TYR A 80 10.15 6.49 -0.49
C TYR A 80 9.39 5.28 0.07
N TRP A 81 8.05 5.39 0.12
CA TRP A 81 7.18 4.46 0.84
C TRP A 81 6.18 3.77 -0.07
N ALA A 82 5.76 2.58 0.36
CA ALA A 82 4.64 1.81 -0.15
C ALA A 82 4.51 1.79 -1.69
N PRO A 83 5.52 1.27 -2.42
CA PRO A 83 5.42 1.13 -3.86
C PRO A 83 4.49 -0.02 -4.24
N GLU A 84 3.46 0.26 -5.04
CA GLU A 84 2.55 -0.72 -5.62
C GLU A 84 2.68 -0.76 -7.14
N VAL A 85 2.73 -1.94 -7.74
CA VAL A 85 2.98 -2.12 -9.17
C VAL A 85 1.82 -2.80 -9.87
N PHE A 86 1.27 -2.11 -10.87
CA PHE A 86 0.17 -2.60 -11.68
C PHE A 86 0.58 -2.72 -13.15
N LYS A 87 0.18 -3.80 -13.81
CA LYS A 87 0.29 -3.91 -15.25
C LYS A 87 -0.97 -3.28 -15.88
N ILE A 88 -0.78 -2.16 -16.54
CA ILE A 88 -1.85 -1.43 -17.21
C ILE A 88 -1.49 -1.35 -18.69
N ASP A 89 -2.37 -1.87 -19.54
CA ASP A 89 -2.07 -2.11 -20.95
C ASP A 89 -0.79 -2.97 -21.08
N GLU A 90 0.23 -2.49 -21.78
CA GLU A 90 1.48 -3.25 -22.01
C GLU A 90 2.65 -2.80 -21.11
N LYS A 91 2.39 -1.92 -20.12
CA LYS A 91 3.41 -1.35 -19.24
C LYS A 91 3.14 -1.63 -17.78
N TYR A 92 4.18 -1.46 -16.98
CA TYR A 92 4.13 -1.57 -15.52
C TYR A 92 4.21 -0.17 -14.92
N TYR A 93 3.21 0.16 -14.12
CA TYR A 93 3.13 1.44 -13.44
C TYR A 93 3.29 1.22 -11.94
N MET A 94 4.20 1.97 -11.35
CA MET A 94 4.42 1.97 -9.90
C MET A 94 3.80 3.22 -9.32
N PHE A 95 2.85 3.05 -8.43
CA PHE A 95 2.28 4.09 -7.58
C PHE A 95 3.09 4.10 -6.29
N ALA A 96 3.65 5.24 -5.94
CA ALA A 96 4.56 5.28 -4.80
C ALA A 96 4.51 6.63 -4.10
N THR A 97 4.56 6.57 -2.78
CA THR A 97 4.61 7.76 -1.92
C THR A 97 6.01 8.32 -1.88
N CYS A 98 6.11 9.65 -2.06
CA CYS A 98 7.32 10.43 -1.81
C CYS A 98 6.98 11.75 -1.13
N LYS A 99 7.97 12.37 -0.49
CA LYS A 99 7.87 13.72 0.08
C LYS A 99 8.89 14.64 -0.57
N GLY A 100 8.49 15.89 -0.83
CA GLY A 100 9.37 16.90 -1.43
C GLY A 100 8.74 17.64 -2.60
N GLY A 101 7.48 17.38 -2.93
CA GLY A 101 6.72 18.10 -3.93
C GLY A 101 6.49 19.56 -3.58
N ILE A 102 5.63 20.22 -4.31
CA ILE A 102 5.26 21.63 -4.06
C ILE A 102 4.76 21.77 -2.62
N GLY A 103 5.25 22.78 -1.90
CA GLY A 103 4.93 22.95 -0.48
C GLY A 103 5.58 21.93 0.47
N GLU A 104 6.47 21.08 -0.05
CA GLU A 104 7.10 19.97 0.68
C GLU A 104 6.10 18.94 1.25
N HIS A 105 4.91 18.85 0.65
CA HIS A 105 3.92 17.86 1.03
C HIS A 105 4.32 16.44 0.55
N ARG A 106 3.79 15.45 1.25
CA ARG A 106 3.84 14.06 0.83
C ARG A 106 2.74 13.81 -0.20
N GLY A 107 3.02 12.96 -1.16
CA GLY A 107 2.03 12.60 -2.16
C GLY A 107 2.43 11.36 -2.95
N THR A 108 1.49 10.82 -3.70
CA THR A 108 1.74 9.68 -4.57
C THR A 108 2.03 10.15 -5.99
N GLY A 109 3.19 9.70 -6.50
CA GLY A 109 3.57 9.86 -7.91
C GLY A 109 3.46 8.55 -8.67
N ILE A 110 3.56 8.62 -9.99
CA ILE A 110 3.56 7.44 -10.86
C ILE A 110 4.88 7.33 -11.60
N LEU A 111 5.46 6.13 -11.55
CA LEU A 111 6.64 5.73 -12.32
C LEU A 111 6.22 4.68 -13.35
N VAL A 112 6.99 4.50 -14.42
CA VAL A 112 6.68 3.56 -15.50
C VAL A 112 7.90 2.75 -15.92
N SER A 113 7.67 1.48 -16.28
CA SER A 113 8.67 0.58 -16.84
C SER A 113 8.08 -0.37 -17.89
N ASP A 114 8.92 -0.92 -18.74
CA ASP A 114 8.57 -2.01 -19.68
C ASP A 114 8.76 -3.40 -19.04
N HIS A 115 9.29 -3.46 -17.81
CA HIS A 115 9.52 -4.72 -17.09
C HIS A 115 9.10 -4.59 -15.61
N PRO A 116 8.48 -5.60 -15.00
CA PRO A 116 7.98 -5.49 -13.62
C PRO A 116 9.08 -5.18 -12.59
N ALA A 117 10.30 -5.68 -12.76
CA ALA A 117 11.43 -5.34 -11.88
C ALA A 117 12.06 -3.98 -12.17
N GLY A 118 11.56 -3.22 -13.13
CA GLY A 118 12.18 -1.96 -13.57
C GLY A 118 13.29 -2.16 -14.63
N PRO A 119 14.17 -1.16 -14.86
CA PRO A 119 14.18 0.10 -14.13
C PRO A 119 12.97 0.97 -14.43
N TYR A 120 12.40 1.56 -13.38
CA TYR A 120 11.32 2.53 -13.51
C TYR A 120 11.87 3.92 -13.78
N THR A 121 11.07 4.73 -14.47
CA THR A 121 11.33 6.15 -14.74
C THR A 121 10.11 6.98 -14.35
N PRO A 122 10.27 8.26 -13.97
CA PRO A 122 9.14 9.13 -13.67
C PRO A 122 8.14 9.19 -14.84
N HIS A 123 6.86 8.94 -14.56
CA HIS A 123 5.76 9.06 -15.51
C HIS A 123 4.98 10.34 -15.29
N SER A 124 4.64 10.65 -14.04
CA SER A 124 4.13 11.96 -13.64
C SER A 124 5.28 12.91 -13.30
N GLU A 125 5.11 14.20 -13.58
CA GLU A 125 6.14 15.23 -13.29
C GLU A 125 6.23 15.54 -11.80
N GLN A 126 5.11 15.41 -11.08
CA GLN A 126 4.95 15.66 -9.65
C GLN A 126 4.07 14.57 -9.04
N ALA A 127 3.80 14.66 -7.75
CA ALA A 127 2.71 13.91 -7.14
C ALA A 127 1.39 14.21 -7.87
N ILE A 128 0.54 13.21 -8.01
CA ILE A 128 -0.78 13.36 -8.66
C ILE A 128 -1.92 13.40 -7.65
N THR A 129 -1.62 13.29 -6.35
CA THR A 129 -2.51 13.67 -5.24
C THR A 129 -2.66 15.19 -5.18
N PRO A 130 -3.72 15.75 -4.55
CA PRO A 130 -3.90 17.19 -4.44
C PRO A 130 -2.66 17.90 -3.86
N GLU A 131 -2.21 18.95 -4.57
CA GLU A 131 -0.91 19.61 -4.34
C GLU A 131 -0.69 20.14 -2.92
N ASN A 132 -1.75 20.64 -2.29
CA ASN A 132 -1.68 21.26 -0.96
C ASN A 132 -2.03 20.30 0.19
N TRP A 133 -2.13 18.99 -0.10
CA TRP A 133 -2.50 17.98 0.88
C TRP A 133 -1.30 17.11 1.26
N GLU A 134 -1.25 16.70 2.52
CA GLU A 134 -0.38 15.61 2.96
C GLU A 134 -1.10 14.30 2.65
N CYS A 135 -0.62 13.58 1.64
CA CYS A 135 -1.23 12.34 1.15
C CYS A 135 -0.21 11.21 1.11
N LEU A 136 -0.68 9.98 1.28
CA LEU A 136 0.17 8.79 1.12
C LEU A 136 -0.63 7.59 0.58
N ASP A 137 0.10 6.53 0.26
CA ASP A 137 -0.39 5.18 -0.07
C ASP A 137 -1.44 5.18 -1.18
N GLY A 138 -1.15 5.91 -2.26
CA GLY A 138 -2.04 5.92 -3.41
C GLY A 138 -2.01 4.58 -4.15
N THR A 139 -3.15 3.90 -4.22
CA THR A 139 -3.35 2.66 -4.96
C THR A 139 -4.18 2.88 -6.22
N TYR A 140 -3.96 2.05 -7.24
CA TYR A 140 -4.70 2.09 -8.50
C TYR A 140 -5.97 1.26 -8.44
N TYR A 141 -7.03 1.79 -9.02
CA TYR A 141 -8.27 1.06 -9.25
C TYR A 141 -8.87 1.46 -10.61
N GLU A 142 -9.33 0.49 -11.39
CA GLU A 142 -10.11 0.73 -12.60
C GLU A 142 -11.50 0.14 -12.39
N ASP A 143 -12.53 0.99 -12.50
CA ASP A 143 -13.91 0.55 -12.31
C ASP A 143 -14.46 -0.18 -13.56
N ARG A 144 -15.65 -0.75 -13.43
CA ARG A 144 -16.29 -1.53 -14.49
C ARG A 144 -16.64 -0.72 -15.75
N ASP A 145 -16.68 0.59 -15.62
CA ASP A 145 -16.91 1.51 -16.73
C ASP A 145 -15.60 1.93 -17.41
N GLY A 146 -14.45 1.43 -16.91
CA GLY A 146 -13.12 1.74 -17.40
C GLY A 146 -12.57 3.08 -16.93
N GLN A 147 -13.21 3.73 -15.95
CA GLN A 147 -12.65 4.91 -15.32
C GLN A 147 -11.53 4.51 -14.36
N ARG A 148 -10.37 5.12 -14.53
CA ARG A 148 -9.19 4.91 -13.69
C ARG A 148 -9.22 5.85 -12.49
N TRP A 149 -8.93 5.31 -11.34
CA TRP A 149 -8.93 6.02 -10.05
C TRP A 149 -7.61 5.81 -9.32
N MET A 150 -7.25 6.76 -8.51
CA MET A 150 -6.31 6.58 -7.41
C MET A 150 -7.06 6.74 -6.10
N VAL A 151 -6.96 5.73 -5.24
CA VAL A 151 -7.47 5.76 -3.86
C VAL A 151 -6.28 6.02 -2.96
N PHE A 152 -6.38 6.97 -2.04
CA PHE A 152 -5.24 7.44 -1.25
C PHE A 152 -5.68 7.94 0.13
N CYS A 153 -4.74 8.01 1.07
CA CYS A 153 -4.96 8.60 2.38
C CYS A 153 -4.68 10.12 2.36
N HIS A 154 -5.62 10.90 2.86
CA HIS A 154 -5.40 12.27 3.29
C HIS A 154 -5.05 12.24 4.76
N GLU A 155 -3.83 12.61 5.11
CA GLU A 155 -3.22 12.24 6.37
C GLU A 155 -3.70 13.04 7.58
N TRP A 156 -3.76 12.32 8.71
CA TRP A 156 -3.99 12.84 10.05
C TRP A 156 -3.00 13.92 10.48
N THR A 157 -1.84 13.96 9.88
CA THR A 157 -0.83 15.00 10.14
C THR A 157 -1.24 16.39 9.65
N GLN A 158 -2.20 16.45 8.72
CA GLN A 158 -2.80 17.67 8.22
C GLN A 158 -4.27 17.80 8.68
N GLU A 159 -5.03 16.74 8.50
CA GLU A 159 -6.41 16.61 8.90
C GLU A 159 -6.49 15.70 10.13
N TYR A 160 -6.67 16.18 11.33
CA TYR A 160 -6.70 15.36 12.57
C TYR A 160 -7.45 14.03 12.42
N GLU A 161 -8.50 14.03 11.64
CA GLU A 161 -9.25 12.86 11.21
C GLU A 161 -8.68 12.37 9.88
N GLY A 162 -7.81 11.37 9.88
CA GLY A 162 -7.33 10.74 8.64
C GLY A 162 -8.49 10.24 7.79
N LYS A 163 -8.41 10.45 6.49
CA LYS A 163 -9.47 10.10 5.53
C LYS A 163 -8.92 9.28 4.37
N ILE A 164 -9.75 8.40 3.84
CA ILE A 164 -9.47 7.76 2.55
C ILE A 164 -10.34 8.39 1.49
N LYS A 165 -9.71 8.79 0.40
CA LYS A 165 -10.35 9.47 -0.72
C LYS A 165 -9.96 8.82 -2.03
N ALA A 166 -10.78 9.05 -3.07
CA ALA A 166 -10.50 8.63 -4.42
C ALA A 166 -10.52 9.83 -5.37
N ILE A 167 -9.60 9.87 -6.33
CA ILE A 167 -9.55 10.86 -7.39
C ILE A 167 -9.43 10.19 -8.75
N ARG A 168 -10.11 10.74 -9.77
CA ARG A 168 -10.02 10.22 -11.14
C ARG A 168 -8.67 10.49 -11.74
N LEU A 169 -8.17 9.51 -12.50
CA LEU A 169 -6.94 9.62 -13.27
C LEU A 169 -7.24 9.87 -14.73
N THR A 170 -6.37 10.64 -15.39
CA THR A 170 -6.38 10.76 -16.85
C THR A 170 -6.03 9.40 -17.49
N SER A 171 -6.50 9.16 -18.70
CA SER A 171 -6.27 7.89 -19.39
C SER A 171 -4.79 7.56 -19.62
N ASP A 172 -3.93 8.57 -19.69
CA ASP A 172 -2.49 8.43 -19.80
C ASP A 172 -1.77 8.28 -18.45
N LEU A 173 -2.51 8.34 -17.33
CA LEU A 173 -1.99 8.23 -15.95
C LEU A 173 -0.98 9.32 -15.55
N LYS A 174 -0.95 10.46 -16.25
CA LYS A 174 -0.01 11.52 -15.92
C LYS A 174 -0.54 12.53 -14.91
N ASN A 175 -1.85 12.62 -14.79
CA ASN A 175 -2.52 13.58 -13.93
C ASN A 175 -3.78 12.99 -13.30
N SER A 176 -4.22 13.60 -12.22
CA SER A 176 -5.56 13.46 -11.68
C SER A 176 -6.45 14.62 -12.11
N PHE A 177 -7.77 14.45 -12.02
CA PHE A 177 -8.74 15.49 -12.34
C PHE A 177 -10.04 15.36 -11.54
N GLY A 178 -10.74 16.46 -11.43
CA GLY A 178 -11.99 16.54 -10.65
C GLY A 178 -11.73 16.68 -9.16
N GLU A 179 -12.81 16.70 -8.39
CA GLU A 179 -12.75 16.77 -6.93
C GLU A 179 -12.61 15.35 -6.36
N PRO A 180 -11.76 15.16 -5.32
CA PRO A 180 -11.66 13.89 -4.65
C PRO A 180 -12.99 13.48 -3.97
N VAL A 181 -13.37 12.23 -4.14
CA VAL A 181 -14.52 11.61 -3.45
C VAL A 181 -14.05 11.07 -2.11
N GLU A 182 -14.73 11.40 -1.02
CA GLU A 182 -14.47 10.81 0.29
C GLU A 182 -15.09 9.42 0.39
N ILE A 183 -14.28 8.42 0.73
CA ILE A 183 -14.72 7.03 0.92
C ILE A 183 -15.02 6.77 2.38
N LEU A 184 -14.09 7.15 3.27
CA LEU A 184 -14.27 7.00 4.71
C LEU A 184 -13.52 8.07 5.51
N ASN A 185 -13.99 8.27 6.73
CA ASN A 185 -13.31 9.02 7.76
C ASN A 185 -12.97 8.07 8.92
N ALA A 186 -11.70 8.05 9.32
CA ALA A 186 -11.22 7.13 10.35
C ALA A 186 -11.95 7.23 11.68
N ILE A 187 -12.32 8.45 12.10
CA ILE A 187 -12.97 8.69 13.40
C ILE A 187 -14.36 8.03 13.54
N ASP A 188 -14.98 7.67 12.43
CA ASP A 188 -16.29 7.01 12.43
C ASP A 188 -16.22 5.55 12.89
N MET A 189 -15.00 5.01 13.06
CA MET A 189 -14.81 3.62 13.44
C MET A 189 -14.83 3.42 14.95
N PRO A 190 -15.68 2.50 15.48
CA PRO A 190 -15.80 2.29 16.92
C PRO A 190 -14.56 1.64 17.55
N TRP A 191 -13.71 1.04 16.76
CA TRP A 191 -12.52 0.31 17.20
C TRP A 191 -11.23 1.15 17.14
N ILE A 192 -11.26 2.30 16.47
CA ILE A 192 -10.06 3.10 16.24
C ILE A 192 -9.62 3.84 17.50
N ARG A 193 -8.34 4.04 17.66
CA ARG A 193 -7.74 4.94 18.64
C ARG A 193 -6.86 5.97 17.98
N PRO A 194 -6.66 7.13 18.63
CA PRO A 194 -5.65 8.07 18.16
C PRO A 194 -4.27 7.42 18.11
N PHE A 195 -3.50 7.82 17.12
CA PHE A 195 -2.08 7.56 16.99
C PHE A 195 -1.33 8.87 17.24
N GLY A 196 -0.29 8.81 18.05
CA GLY A 196 0.56 9.97 18.34
C GLY A 196 1.98 9.72 17.89
N ASP A 197 2.55 10.68 17.16
CA ASP A 197 3.97 10.68 16.84
C ASP A 197 4.69 11.79 17.63
N PRO A 198 5.45 11.42 18.68
CA PRO A 198 6.15 12.40 19.51
C PRO A 198 7.27 13.17 18.75
N ARG A 199 7.73 12.64 17.60
CA ARG A 199 8.76 13.31 16.79
C ARG A 199 8.22 14.58 16.12
N ILE A 200 6.93 14.62 15.83
CA ILE A 200 6.27 15.77 15.22
C ILE A 200 5.25 16.44 16.15
N GLU A 201 5.15 15.94 17.41
CA GLU A 201 4.25 16.47 18.45
C GLU A 201 2.79 16.57 17.98
N LYS A 202 2.34 15.56 17.19
CA LYS A 202 0.97 15.47 16.68
C LYS A 202 0.32 14.16 17.10
N GLU A 203 -1.00 14.21 17.22
CA GLU A 203 -1.88 13.09 17.43
C GLU A 203 -3.08 13.22 16.50
N GLY A 204 -3.61 12.11 16.03
CA GLY A 204 -4.79 12.07 15.16
C GLY A 204 -5.19 10.63 14.83
N TYR A 205 -6.19 10.47 14.00
CA TYR A 205 -6.69 9.16 13.56
C TYR A 205 -6.06 8.79 12.24
N LEU A 206 -5.17 7.82 12.27
CA LEU A 206 -4.38 7.39 11.12
C LEU A 206 -5.24 6.60 10.14
N THR A 207 -5.01 6.81 8.83
CA THR A 207 -5.42 5.93 7.75
C THR A 207 -4.20 5.59 6.91
N ASP A 208 -4.01 4.29 6.63
CA ASP A 208 -2.93 3.77 5.79
C ASP A 208 -3.45 2.70 4.82
N ALA A 209 -2.68 2.42 3.79
CA ALA A 209 -2.82 1.25 2.93
C ALA A 209 -4.22 1.01 2.37
N PRO A 210 -4.84 1.97 1.70
CA PRO A 210 -6.08 1.69 0.99
C PRO A 210 -5.79 0.72 -0.15
N PHE A 211 -6.51 -0.40 -0.22
CA PHE A 211 -6.39 -1.34 -1.33
C PHE A 211 -7.78 -1.78 -1.79
N MET A 212 -8.04 -1.65 -3.09
CA MET A 212 -9.36 -1.94 -3.67
C MET A 212 -9.43 -3.38 -4.17
N TYR A 213 -10.55 -4.04 -3.90
CA TYR A 213 -10.80 -5.39 -4.35
C TYR A 213 -12.26 -5.59 -4.77
N GLU A 214 -12.48 -6.05 -6.00
CA GLU A 214 -13.81 -6.46 -6.45
C GLU A 214 -14.07 -7.91 -6.06
N ALA A 215 -15.01 -8.10 -5.14
CA ALA A 215 -15.41 -9.43 -4.70
C ALA A 215 -16.29 -10.14 -5.77
N GLY A 216 -16.27 -11.46 -5.76
CA GLY A 216 -17.02 -12.28 -6.72
C GLY A 216 -18.54 -12.09 -6.67
N ASN A 217 -19.09 -11.58 -5.57
CA ASN A 217 -20.51 -11.22 -5.43
C ASN A 217 -20.85 -9.84 -6.02
N GLY A 218 -19.86 -9.09 -6.49
CA GLY A 218 -20.02 -7.78 -7.09
C GLY A 218 -19.84 -6.59 -6.15
N ASP A 219 -19.61 -6.81 -4.88
CA ASP A 219 -19.25 -5.76 -3.92
C ASP A 219 -17.86 -5.22 -4.23
N LEU A 220 -17.65 -3.94 -4.01
CA LEU A 220 -16.33 -3.34 -4.00
C LEU A 220 -15.84 -3.23 -2.55
N LEU A 221 -14.72 -3.84 -2.25
CA LEU A 221 -14.11 -3.84 -0.93
C LEU A 221 -12.91 -2.89 -0.92
N LEU A 222 -12.76 -2.17 0.20
CA LEU A 222 -11.59 -1.39 0.53
C LEU A 222 -10.94 -1.99 1.77
N LEU A 223 -9.74 -2.56 1.62
CA LEU A 223 -8.89 -2.89 2.74
C LEU A 223 -8.17 -1.62 3.16
N TRP A 224 -7.96 -1.42 4.45
CA TRP A 224 -7.22 -0.28 4.98
C TRP A 224 -6.69 -0.57 6.38
N SER A 225 -5.72 0.20 6.84
CA SER A 225 -5.05 -0.02 8.11
C SER A 225 -5.13 1.20 9.01
N SER A 226 -5.19 0.93 10.32
CA SER A 226 -5.11 1.93 11.38
C SER A 226 -4.74 1.27 12.71
N TYR A 227 -4.77 2.03 13.81
CA TYR A 227 -4.53 1.51 15.15
C TYR A 227 -5.84 1.27 15.90
N SER A 228 -6.04 0.04 16.37
CA SER A 228 -7.20 -0.37 17.15
C SER A 228 -7.01 -0.18 18.65
N ILE A 229 -8.12 0.01 19.37
CA ILE A 229 -8.15 -0.05 20.84
C ILE A 229 -7.90 -1.49 21.31
N PRO A 230 -7.27 -1.68 22.50
CA PRO A 230 -7.18 -3.01 23.11
C PRO A 230 -8.55 -3.63 23.34
N ASN A 231 -8.62 -4.95 23.28
CA ASN A 231 -9.82 -5.77 23.46
C ASN A 231 -10.91 -5.58 22.40
N TYR A 232 -10.56 -5.05 21.23
CA TYR A 232 -11.40 -5.08 20.06
C TYR A 232 -10.92 -6.21 19.12
N GLY A 233 -11.84 -6.93 18.50
CA GLY A 233 -11.57 -8.09 17.65
C GLY A 233 -11.32 -9.39 18.41
N ASP A 234 -11.10 -10.47 17.67
CA ASP A 234 -10.96 -11.84 18.19
C ASP A 234 -9.73 -12.05 19.09
N GLN A 235 -8.67 -11.30 18.86
CA GLN A 235 -7.40 -11.45 19.59
C GLN A 235 -7.25 -10.45 20.74
N GLY A 236 -7.96 -9.35 20.70
CA GLY A 236 -8.00 -8.34 21.77
C GLY A 236 -6.66 -7.63 22.05
N LEU A 237 -5.70 -7.71 21.13
CA LEU A 237 -4.35 -7.17 21.35
C LEU A 237 -4.29 -5.66 21.15
N GLY A 238 -5.14 -5.11 20.29
CA GLY A 238 -4.99 -3.75 19.81
C GLY A 238 -3.74 -3.59 18.93
N GLY A 239 -3.42 -2.36 18.56
CA GLY A 239 -2.27 -2.05 17.74
C GLY A 239 -2.61 -1.86 16.27
N TYR A 240 -1.62 -1.99 15.40
CA TYR A 240 -1.80 -1.84 13.95
C TYR A 240 -2.63 -3.00 13.41
N THR A 241 -3.62 -2.68 12.58
CA THR A 241 -4.68 -3.61 12.23
C THR A 241 -5.20 -3.36 10.82
N VAL A 242 -5.88 -4.36 10.24
CA VAL A 242 -6.53 -4.29 8.92
C VAL A 242 -8.04 -4.37 9.09
N ALA A 243 -8.74 -3.42 8.49
CA ALA A 243 -10.19 -3.38 8.42
C ALA A 243 -10.69 -3.41 6.98
N ILE A 244 -11.98 -3.66 6.81
CA ILE A 244 -12.67 -3.65 5.51
C ILE A 244 -13.81 -2.64 5.55
N ALA A 245 -13.90 -1.82 4.51
CA ALA A 245 -15.12 -1.11 4.15
C ALA A 245 -15.66 -1.67 2.84
N ARG A 246 -16.98 -1.55 2.62
CA ARG A 246 -17.66 -2.19 1.50
C ARG A 246 -18.62 -1.24 0.81
N SER A 247 -18.58 -1.20 -0.51
CA SER A 247 -19.61 -0.63 -1.35
C SER A 247 -20.41 -1.74 -2.04
N ARG A 248 -21.65 -1.97 -1.57
CA ARG A 248 -22.54 -2.98 -2.18
C ARG A 248 -23.01 -2.60 -3.57
N SER A 249 -22.91 -1.34 -3.93
CA SER A 249 -23.19 -0.88 -5.30
C SER A 249 -22.10 -1.28 -6.29
N GLY A 250 -20.93 -1.72 -5.82
CA GLY A 250 -19.74 -1.95 -6.63
C GLY A 250 -19.11 -0.67 -7.18
N LYS A 251 -19.51 0.52 -6.67
CA LYS A 251 -19.04 1.83 -7.14
C LYS A 251 -18.15 2.51 -6.11
N ILE A 252 -17.19 3.28 -6.62
CA ILE A 252 -16.27 4.05 -5.79
C ILE A 252 -16.98 5.14 -4.95
N GLU A 253 -18.07 5.69 -5.48
CA GLU A 253 -18.87 6.68 -4.79
C GLU A 253 -19.73 6.09 -3.66
N GLY A 254 -19.78 4.78 -3.53
CA GLY A 254 -20.51 4.10 -2.47
C GLY A 254 -22.02 3.94 -2.74
N PRO A 255 -22.86 3.94 -1.69
CA PRO A 255 -22.51 4.18 -0.27
C PRO A 255 -21.57 3.13 0.29
N TRP A 256 -20.70 3.55 1.24
CA TRP A 256 -19.76 2.68 1.92
C TRP A 256 -20.28 2.26 3.30
N GLU A 257 -20.15 0.98 3.60
CA GLU A 257 -20.46 0.37 4.89
C GLU A 257 -19.16 -0.19 5.48
N HIS A 258 -18.99 -0.11 6.79
CA HIS A 258 -17.82 -0.66 7.47
C HIS A 258 -18.13 -2.02 8.06
N ASP A 259 -17.25 -2.98 7.83
CA ASP A 259 -17.35 -4.25 8.52
C ASP A 259 -17.10 -4.01 10.01
N PRO A 260 -17.94 -4.56 10.90
CA PRO A 260 -17.78 -4.41 12.34
C PRO A 260 -16.55 -5.14 12.86
N ASP A 261 -16.13 -6.17 12.16
CA ASP A 261 -15.00 -7.02 12.54
C ASP A 261 -13.73 -6.61 11.80
N LEU A 262 -12.60 -6.70 12.49
CA LEU A 262 -11.29 -6.49 11.88
C LEU A 262 -10.90 -7.74 11.08
N LEU A 263 -10.38 -7.53 9.87
CA LEU A 263 -9.81 -8.61 9.08
C LEU A 263 -8.56 -9.18 9.78
N MET A 264 -7.76 -8.27 10.39
CA MET A 264 -6.55 -8.65 11.11
C MET A 264 -6.32 -7.68 12.28
N ASP A 265 -6.10 -8.20 13.49
CA ASP A 265 -5.96 -7.45 14.74
C ASP A 265 -4.66 -7.78 15.51
N ARG A 266 -3.58 -8.15 14.78
CA ARG A 266 -2.40 -8.81 15.36
C ARG A 266 -1.09 -8.04 15.24
N ASN A 267 -1.09 -6.72 15.39
CA ASN A 267 0.12 -5.92 15.23
C ASN A 267 0.73 -6.10 13.82
N ALA A 268 -0.14 -6.10 12.82
CA ALA A 268 0.18 -6.26 11.41
C ALA A 268 -0.72 -5.37 10.58
N GLY A 269 -0.28 -4.92 9.46
CA GLY A 269 -1.07 -4.05 8.59
C GLY A 269 -0.35 -3.69 7.30
N HIS A 270 -0.88 -2.68 6.66
CA HIS A 270 -0.52 -2.26 5.32
C HIS A 270 -0.62 -3.44 4.35
N SER A 271 -1.85 -3.76 3.98
CA SER A 271 -2.15 -5.03 3.30
C SER A 271 -2.63 -4.81 1.88
N SER A 272 -2.13 -5.63 0.97
CA SER A 272 -2.59 -5.76 -0.41
C SER A 272 -3.02 -7.19 -0.71
N LEU A 273 -3.89 -7.38 -1.70
CA LEU A 273 -4.31 -8.70 -2.16
C LEU A 273 -3.64 -9.04 -3.49
N PHE A 274 -3.29 -10.31 -3.65
CA PHE A 274 -2.74 -10.82 -4.90
C PHE A 274 -3.16 -12.27 -5.14
N HIS A 275 -3.18 -12.69 -6.39
CA HIS A 275 -3.36 -14.10 -6.73
C HIS A 275 -2.00 -14.77 -6.89
N THR A 276 -1.82 -15.92 -6.28
CA THR A 276 -0.63 -16.76 -6.45
C THR A 276 -0.56 -17.36 -7.85
N LEU A 277 0.58 -17.93 -8.22
CA LEU A 277 0.78 -18.57 -9.53
C LEU A 277 -0.19 -19.73 -9.79
N ASP A 278 -0.73 -20.35 -8.75
CA ASP A 278 -1.78 -21.38 -8.81
C ASP A 278 -3.20 -20.82 -8.65
N GLY A 279 -3.35 -19.48 -8.66
CA GLY A 279 -4.63 -18.77 -8.67
C GLY A 279 -5.33 -18.63 -7.32
N GLN A 280 -4.65 -18.92 -6.21
CA GLN A 280 -5.23 -18.72 -4.87
C GLN A 280 -5.11 -17.26 -4.46
N LEU A 281 -6.14 -16.72 -3.79
CA LEU A 281 -6.10 -15.36 -3.24
C LEU A 281 -5.27 -15.32 -1.96
N HIS A 282 -4.31 -14.40 -1.90
CA HIS A 282 -3.46 -14.15 -0.74
C HIS A 282 -3.44 -12.69 -0.35
N LEU A 283 -3.20 -12.44 0.92
CA LEU A 283 -2.90 -11.15 1.51
C LEU A 283 -1.38 -11.03 1.68
N ALA A 284 -0.79 -9.94 1.23
CA ALA A 284 0.53 -9.51 1.64
C ALA A 284 0.38 -8.44 2.71
N THR A 285 1.10 -8.55 3.80
CA THR A 285 1.10 -7.61 4.93
C THR A 285 2.45 -7.61 5.61
N HIS A 286 2.80 -6.61 6.40
CA HIS A 286 3.97 -6.73 7.25
C HIS A 286 3.60 -7.16 8.67
N TYR A 287 4.49 -7.91 9.30
CA TYR A 287 4.38 -8.36 10.68
C TYR A 287 5.78 -8.55 11.29
N PRO A 288 5.98 -8.17 12.56
CA PRO A 288 5.12 -7.28 13.35
C PRO A 288 5.21 -5.83 12.85
N ASP A 289 4.23 -4.97 13.22
CA ASP A 289 4.36 -3.52 13.04
C ASP A 289 5.29 -2.93 14.12
N THR A 290 5.20 -3.43 15.33
CA THR A 290 6.08 -3.04 16.44
C THR A 290 6.66 -4.29 17.12
N PRO A 291 7.95 -4.23 17.53
CA PRO A 291 8.88 -3.09 17.48
C PRO A 291 9.40 -2.81 16.07
N HIS A 292 9.58 -1.52 15.75
CA HIS A 292 10.14 -1.10 14.45
C HIS A 292 11.51 -1.72 14.18
N GLY A 293 11.79 -1.99 12.89
CA GLY A 293 12.98 -2.69 12.42
C GLY A 293 12.89 -4.21 12.43
N HIS A 294 11.77 -4.76 12.94
CA HIS A 294 11.51 -6.19 12.96
C HIS A 294 10.47 -6.63 11.91
N GLU A 295 9.96 -5.70 11.15
CA GLU A 295 8.94 -5.95 10.14
C GLU A 295 9.45 -6.88 9.04
N ARG A 296 8.60 -7.85 8.68
CA ARG A 296 8.82 -8.83 7.63
C ARG A 296 7.58 -8.96 6.75
N PRO A 297 7.75 -9.26 5.48
CA PRO A 297 6.61 -9.67 4.66
C PRO A 297 5.96 -10.93 5.24
N LEU A 298 4.65 -10.92 5.29
CA LEU A 298 3.83 -12.07 5.68
C LEU A 298 2.78 -12.30 4.62
N PHE A 299 2.65 -13.53 4.14
CA PHE A 299 1.69 -13.92 3.11
C PHE A 299 0.67 -14.89 3.69
N LEU A 300 -0.61 -14.53 3.62
CA LEU A 300 -1.69 -15.28 4.22
C LEU A 300 -2.72 -15.65 3.16
N ARG A 301 -3.19 -16.89 3.19
CA ARG A 301 -4.27 -17.31 2.31
C ARG A 301 -5.56 -16.62 2.72
N VAL A 302 -6.29 -16.12 1.71
CA VAL A 302 -7.58 -15.45 1.88
C VAL A 302 -8.66 -16.25 1.20
N THR A 303 -9.83 -16.31 1.82
CA THR A 303 -11.04 -16.87 1.23
C THR A 303 -12.12 -15.80 1.15
N GLU A 304 -12.78 -15.70 0.00
CA GLU A 304 -14.00 -14.90 -0.09
C GLU A 304 -15.13 -15.60 0.66
N LYS A 305 -15.84 -14.82 1.45
CA LYS A 305 -17.07 -15.19 2.15
C LYS A 305 -18.24 -14.42 1.55
N ASN A 306 -19.46 -14.87 1.83
CA ASN A 306 -20.67 -14.15 1.37
C ASN A 306 -20.67 -12.67 1.79
N ASP A 307 -20.10 -12.37 2.96
CA ASP A 307 -20.07 -11.05 3.57
C ASP A 307 -18.65 -10.56 3.84
N GLY A 308 -17.71 -10.75 2.90
CA GLY A 308 -16.35 -10.20 3.01
C GLY A 308 -15.24 -11.20 2.79
N LEU A 309 -14.14 -11.01 3.49
CA LEU A 309 -12.94 -11.84 3.39
C LEU A 309 -12.68 -12.59 4.70
N GLY A 310 -12.05 -13.73 4.60
CA GLY A 310 -11.52 -14.46 5.75
C GLY A 310 -10.07 -14.84 5.53
N ILE A 311 -9.26 -14.71 6.57
CA ILE A 311 -7.86 -15.13 6.56
C ILE A 311 -7.78 -16.54 7.18
N GLU A 312 -7.01 -17.43 6.55
CA GLU A 312 -6.66 -18.70 7.19
C GLU A 312 -5.76 -18.41 8.40
N ARG A 313 -6.15 -18.91 9.56
CA ARG A 313 -5.38 -18.69 10.79
C ARG A 313 -4.00 -19.32 10.64
N ILE A 314 -2.97 -18.55 10.94
CA ILE A 314 -1.64 -19.10 11.23
C ILE A 314 -1.74 -19.77 12.59
N GLU A 315 -1.52 -21.07 12.63
CA GLU A 315 -1.42 -21.83 13.88
C GLU A 315 -0.13 -21.49 14.64
#